data_8c1ec3a0b41eb9cdfb3ca07f27528286
#
_entry.id   8c1ec3a0b41eb9cdfb3ca07f27528286
#
_cell.length_a   1.000
_cell.length_b   1.000
_cell.length_c   1.000
_cell.angle_alpha   90.00
_cell.angle_beta   90.00
_cell.angle_gamma   90.00
#
_symmetry.space_group_name_H-M   'P 1'
#
loop_
_entity.id
_entity.type
_entity.pdbx_description
1 polymer ?
#
loop_
_entity_poly.entity_id
_entity_poly.type
_entity_poly.pdbx_seq_one_letter_code
_entity_poly.pdbx_strand_id
1 'polypeptide(L)'
;MWAKGWGVQACLGAVCLAVLLAPWPAAHGAETAGMITEIRSGRGRVEARAAGGPDWRAAAPLQALRPGDAVRATADAWGVVVLSGGRGTVKVDAAGSPYMVAAPRPGETRTQKALGLLEASLSFLSSGAEEAPRARLSTRRVPAPVILSPRNGPVLPDAVAFEWLGTAFARYTLRVAGPGGVVLERTGVQGGAFAYPAGAPPLAPGVRYTVQVIGTGHPPQEAWFEVVEAARAQAIRRDLAEMELALGPAAPPNTLATLRAGFLASHGLLHNARLILLAALGKDPDEPALHKLLGNLYAKTGLPDQAARAYDEAQFLLTRGGKE
;
A
#
# COMPACT_ATOMS: atom_id res chain seq x y z
N MET A 1 20.92 83.89 19.22
CA MET A 1 19.83 83.80 20.18
C MET A 1 19.44 82.31 20.27
N TRP A 2 19.89 81.69 21.31
CA TRP A 2 19.20 80.89 22.29
C TRP A 2 18.29 79.80 21.72
N ALA A 3 18.28 78.55 22.14
CA ALA A 3 18.74 77.85 23.35
C ALA A 3 18.82 76.32 23.11
N LYS A 4 19.70 75.74 23.80
CA LYS A 4 19.84 74.37 24.38
C LYS A 4 18.56 73.56 24.56
N GLY A 5 18.64 72.24 24.22
CA GLY A 5 17.77 71.19 24.70
C GLY A 5 18.48 69.83 24.69
N TRP A 6 18.86 69.36 25.85
CA TRP A 6 19.45 68.06 26.10
C TRP A 6 18.36 66.98 26.00
N GLY A 7 18.64 65.90 25.28
CA GLY A 7 17.81 64.73 25.21
C GLY A 7 18.66 63.45 25.32
N VAL A 8 18.43 62.74 26.37
CA VAL A 8 19.11 61.54 26.91
C VAL A 8 19.13 60.42 25.87
N GLN A 9 20.31 59.87 25.58
CA GLN A 9 20.51 58.61 24.88
C GLN A 9 20.15 57.45 25.78
N ALA A 10 19.07 56.73 25.46
CA ALA A 10 18.77 55.41 26.00
C ALA A 10 19.33 54.36 25.05
N CYS A 11 20.45 53.78 25.42
CA CYS A 11 20.96 52.57 24.77
C CYS A 11 20.08 51.38 25.12
N LEU A 12 19.19 50.98 24.21
CA LEU A 12 18.53 49.68 24.26
C LEU A 12 19.39 48.67 23.50
N GLY A 13 20.12 47.87 24.25
CA GLY A 13 20.88 46.75 23.74
C GLY A 13 19.93 45.67 23.19
N ALA A 14 19.90 45.56 21.86
CA ALA A 14 19.27 44.43 21.18
C ALA A 14 20.14 43.18 21.39
N VAL A 15 19.77 42.33 22.33
CA VAL A 15 20.31 41.00 22.43
C VAL A 15 19.74 40.21 21.25
N CYS A 16 20.47 40.11 20.15
CA CYS A 16 20.22 39.17 19.07
C CYS A 16 20.47 37.75 19.62
N LEU A 17 19.36 37.09 20.00
CA LEU A 17 19.38 35.65 20.25
C LEU A 17 19.55 34.93 18.91
N ALA A 18 20.78 34.65 18.51
CA ALA A 18 21.09 33.78 17.39
C ALA A 18 20.72 32.37 17.79
N VAL A 19 19.50 31.97 17.51
CA VAL A 19 19.11 30.56 17.53
C VAL A 19 19.91 29.89 16.41
N LEU A 20 20.98 29.23 16.80
CA LEU A 20 21.72 28.30 15.97
C LEU A 20 20.75 27.19 15.57
N LEU A 21 20.08 27.33 14.43
CA LEU A 21 19.47 26.24 13.70
C LEU A 21 20.61 25.30 13.27
N ALA A 22 21.01 24.43 14.18
CA ALA A 22 21.82 23.28 13.82
C ALA A 22 21.03 22.54 12.74
N PRO A 23 21.60 22.31 11.54
CA PRO A 23 20.92 21.49 10.55
C PRO A 23 20.66 20.14 11.21
N TRP A 24 19.36 19.78 11.33
CA TRP A 24 18.97 18.44 11.70
C TRP A 24 19.79 17.50 10.81
N PRO A 25 20.52 16.52 11.36
CA PRO A 25 21.23 15.59 10.51
C PRO A 25 20.20 14.98 9.60
N ALA A 26 20.30 15.27 8.29
CA ALA A 26 19.51 14.60 7.28
C ALA A 26 19.66 13.12 7.56
N ALA A 27 18.57 12.45 7.95
CA ALA A 27 18.58 11.02 8.22
C ALA A 27 18.99 10.37 6.90
N HIS A 28 20.29 10.08 6.78
CA HIS A 28 20.82 9.20 5.75
C HIS A 28 19.98 7.96 5.88
N GLY A 29 19.30 7.55 4.79
CA GLY A 29 18.30 6.50 4.79
C GLY A 29 18.77 5.30 5.59
N ALA A 30 18.29 5.18 6.81
CA ALA A 30 18.66 4.08 7.67
C ALA A 30 18.14 2.83 6.99
N GLU A 31 19.06 1.94 6.61
CA GLU A 31 18.79 0.71 5.89
C GLU A 31 17.67 -0.07 6.60
N THR A 32 16.60 -0.36 5.89
CA THR A 32 15.48 -1.13 6.43
C THR A 32 15.96 -2.57 6.65
N ALA A 33 15.99 -3.01 7.90
CA ALA A 33 16.42 -4.36 8.28
C ALA A 33 15.28 -5.38 8.31
N GLY A 34 14.03 -4.91 8.27
CA GLY A 34 12.84 -5.74 8.21
C GLY A 34 11.56 -4.93 8.16
N MET A 35 10.42 -5.62 8.09
CA MET A 35 9.08 -5.01 8.07
C MET A 35 8.07 -5.93 8.75
N ILE A 36 7.15 -5.34 9.50
CA ILE A 36 6.03 -6.07 10.10
C ILE A 36 4.94 -6.25 9.03
N THR A 37 4.70 -7.49 8.62
CA THR A 37 3.76 -7.82 7.52
C THR A 37 2.44 -8.42 8.00
N GLU A 38 2.38 -8.91 9.23
CA GLU A 38 1.15 -9.42 9.83
C GLU A 38 1.07 -9.00 11.29
N ILE A 39 -0.15 -8.69 11.76
CA ILE A 39 -0.43 -8.36 13.17
C ILE A 39 -1.75 -9.01 13.58
N ARG A 40 -1.71 -9.79 14.67
CA ARG A 40 -2.89 -10.31 15.36
C ARG A 40 -2.87 -9.87 16.80
N SER A 41 -3.78 -9.01 17.16
CA SER A 41 -3.80 -8.42 18.52
C SER A 41 -4.39 -9.36 19.57
N GLY A 42 -5.38 -10.21 19.25
CA GLY A 42 -6.02 -11.05 20.28
C GLY A 42 -6.41 -10.25 21.52
N ARG A 43 -6.13 -10.77 22.73
CA ARG A 43 -6.24 -10.07 24.02
C ARG A 43 -4.97 -9.28 24.36
N GLY A 44 -3.89 -9.48 23.60
CA GLY A 44 -2.62 -8.80 23.76
C GLY A 44 -2.40 -7.74 22.69
N ARG A 45 -1.12 -7.33 22.56
CA ARG A 45 -0.68 -6.33 21.58
C ARG A 45 0.66 -6.75 20.99
N VAL A 46 0.85 -6.38 19.73
CA VAL A 46 2.18 -6.36 19.13
C VAL A 46 2.72 -4.95 19.27
N GLU A 47 3.91 -4.82 19.80
CA GLU A 47 4.57 -3.55 20.07
C GLU A 47 5.96 -3.53 19.49
N ALA A 48 6.40 -2.37 19.04
CA ALA A 48 7.75 -2.13 18.54
C ALA A 48 8.43 -1.05 19.37
N ARG A 49 9.76 -1.16 19.50
CA ARG A 49 10.62 -0.21 20.18
C ARG A 49 11.82 0.10 19.30
N ALA A 50 12.06 1.40 19.10
CA ALA A 50 13.24 1.84 18.36
C ALA A 50 14.54 1.49 19.09
N ALA A 51 15.59 1.27 18.33
CA ALA A 51 16.92 1.00 18.86
C ALA A 51 17.37 2.09 19.87
N GLY A 52 17.75 1.67 21.07
CA GLY A 52 18.16 2.59 22.14
C GLY A 52 17.01 3.41 22.77
N GLY A 53 15.79 3.32 22.27
CA GLY A 53 14.63 4.00 22.84
C GLY A 53 14.10 3.27 24.08
N PRO A 54 13.52 4.01 25.06
CA PRO A 54 12.94 3.40 26.27
C PRO A 54 11.53 2.84 26.03
N ASP A 55 10.76 3.42 25.10
CA ASP A 55 9.33 3.23 25.02
C ASP A 55 8.89 2.17 24.01
N TRP A 56 8.03 1.27 24.47
CA TRP A 56 7.28 0.37 23.62
C TRP A 56 6.02 1.08 23.10
N ARG A 57 5.79 1.01 21.78
CA ARG A 57 4.63 1.58 21.12
C ARG A 57 3.89 0.51 20.33
N ALA A 58 2.57 0.64 20.22
CA ALA A 58 1.81 -0.27 19.37
C ALA A 58 2.42 -0.33 17.97
N ALA A 59 2.69 -1.55 17.50
CA ALA A 59 3.22 -1.77 16.17
C ALA A 59 2.18 -1.44 15.11
N ALA A 60 2.62 -0.81 14.02
CA ALA A 60 1.76 -0.53 12.89
C ALA A 60 1.95 -1.58 11.77
N PRO A 61 0.89 -1.95 11.06
CA PRO A 61 1.01 -2.76 9.86
C PRO A 61 1.93 -2.09 8.84
N LEU A 62 2.76 -2.88 8.16
CA LEU A 62 3.76 -2.41 7.20
C LEU A 62 4.78 -1.43 7.80
N GLN A 63 5.03 -1.53 9.10
CA GLN A 63 6.05 -0.75 9.78
C GLN A 63 7.44 -1.25 9.38
N ALA A 64 8.24 -0.36 8.81
CA ALA A 64 9.66 -0.62 8.57
C ALA A 64 10.43 -0.67 9.90
N LEU A 65 11.34 -1.62 10.01
CA LEU A 65 12.20 -1.85 11.17
C LEU A 65 13.66 -1.62 10.80
N ARG A 66 14.39 -0.98 11.69
CA ARG A 66 15.83 -0.71 11.56
C ARG A 66 16.65 -1.73 12.34
N PRO A 67 17.95 -1.87 12.06
CA PRO A 67 18.84 -2.65 12.91
C PRO A 67 18.76 -2.17 14.37
N GLY A 68 18.61 -3.11 15.30
CA GLY A 68 18.51 -2.82 16.74
C GLY A 68 17.08 -2.50 17.24
N ASP A 69 16.10 -2.30 16.35
CA ASP A 69 14.71 -2.23 16.76
C ASP A 69 14.27 -3.56 17.38
N ALA A 70 13.32 -3.49 18.28
CA ALA A 70 12.77 -4.66 18.94
C ALA A 70 11.26 -4.76 18.71
N VAL A 71 10.78 -5.99 18.53
CA VAL A 71 9.34 -6.30 18.41
C VAL A 71 8.97 -7.28 19.52
N ARG A 72 7.88 -7.04 20.21
CA ARG A 72 7.32 -7.97 21.18
C ARG A 72 5.83 -8.17 20.98
N ALA A 73 5.35 -9.32 21.40
CA ALA A 73 3.94 -9.61 21.50
C ALA A 73 3.60 -9.97 22.95
N THR A 74 2.40 -9.66 23.39
CA THR A 74 1.89 -9.93 24.73
C THR A 74 0.67 -10.83 24.66
N ALA A 75 0.42 -11.64 25.68
CA ALA A 75 -0.68 -12.59 25.77
C ALA A 75 -0.75 -13.52 24.53
N ASP A 76 -1.85 -13.54 23.81
CA ASP A 76 -2.10 -14.35 22.61
C ASP A 76 -1.87 -13.57 21.30
N ALA A 77 -1.35 -12.33 21.39
CA ALA A 77 -0.97 -11.57 20.21
C ALA A 77 0.27 -12.15 19.53
N TRP A 78 0.37 -11.93 18.23
CA TRP A 78 1.57 -12.26 17.46
C TRP A 78 1.69 -11.39 16.22
N GLY A 79 2.89 -11.29 15.69
CA GLY A 79 3.18 -10.61 14.44
C GLY A 79 4.19 -11.38 13.61
N VAL A 80 4.27 -11.06 12.32
CA VAL A 80 5.28 -11.59 11.41
C VAL A 80 6.18 -10.47 10.95
N VAL A 81 7.47 -10.68 11.05
CA VAL A 81 8.51 -9.77 10.56
C VAL A 81 9.19 -10.43 9.37
N VAL A 82 9.15 -9.77 8.22
CA VAL A 82 10.00 -10.10 7.06
C VAL A 82 11.34 -9.42 7.29
N LEU A 83 12.42 -10.18 7.17
CA LEU A 83 13.78 -9.66 7.32
C LEU A 83 14.36 -9.30 5.95
N SER A 84 14.97 -8.13 5.84
CA SER A 84 15.74 -7.74 4.64
C SER A 84 16.94 -8.67 4.43
N GLY A 85 17.53 -8.61 3.24
CA GLY A 85 18.65 -9.50 2.91
C GLY A 85 18.24 -10.96 2.72
N GLY A 86 16.97 -11.25 2.48
CA GLY A 86 16.50 -12.61 2.20
C GLY A 86 16.60 -13.59 3.38
N ARG A 87 16.66 -13.09 4.62
CA ARG A 87 16.74 -13.90 5.84
C ARG A 87 15.42 -14.59 6.22
N GLY A 88 14.38 -14.46 5.36
CA GLY A 88 13.08 -15.08 5.56
C GLY A 88 12.17 -14.28 6.48
N THR A 89 11.29 -15.01 7.15
CA THR A 89 10.27 -14.43 8.05
C THR A 89 10.45 -14.94 9.47
N VAL A 90 10.10 -14.13 10.45
CA VAL A 90 10.09 -14.50 11.87
C VAL A 90 8.72 -14.22 12.43
N LYS A 91 8.09 -15.24 13.02
CA LYS A 91 6.89 -15.06 13.84
C LYS A 91 7.31 -14.65 15.25
N VAL A 92 6.82 -13.53 15.72
CA VAL A 92 7.04 -13.00 17.06
C VAL A 92 5.74 -13.16 17.86
N ASP A 93 5.74 -14.05 18.82
CA ASP A 93 4.69 -14.28 19.80
C ASP A 93 5.19 -14.00 21.22
N ALA A 94 4.37 -14.24 22.23
CA ALA A 94 4.75 -14.00 23.63
C ALA A 94 6.00 -14.80 24.05
N ALA A 95 6.16 -16.04 23.54
CA ALA A 95 7.29 -16.89 23.88
C ALA A 95 8.60 -16.45 23.21
N GLY A 96 8.50 -15.93 21.97
CA GLY A 96 9.63 -15.40 21.21
C GLY A 96 9.90 -13.92 21.45
N SER A 97 9.26 -13.30 22.42
CA SER A 97 9.40 -11.86 22.73
C SER A 97 10.44 -11.57 23.81
N PRO A 98 11.18 -10.45 23.70
CA PRO A 98 11.28 -9.55 22.56
C PRO A 98 12.22 -10.07 21.48
N TYR A 99 11.84 -9.91 20.22
CA TYR A 99 12.70 -10.18 19.08
C TYR A 99 13.49 -8.93 18.70
N MET A 100 14.83 -9.04 18.64
CA MET A 100 15.71 -7.95 18.22
C MET A 100 16.06 -8.06 16.73
N VAL A 101 15.80 -7.02 15.98
CA VAL A 101 16.07 -6.97 14.53
C VAL A 101 17.57 -6.80 14.31
N ALA A 102 18.23 -7.87 13.83
CA ALA A 102 19.65 -7.82 13.54
C ALA A 102 19.94 -7.06 12.24
N ALA A 103 21.12 -6.44 12.16
CA ALA A 103 21.59 -5.84 10.90
C ALA A 103 21.70 -6.91 9.80
N PRO A 104 21.47 -6.54 8.53
CA PRO A 104 21.77 -7.41 7.39
C PRO A 104 23.24 -7.81 7.41
N ARG A 105 23.55 -9.10 7.20
CA ARG A 105 24.94 -9.57 7.09
C ARG A 105 25.38 -9.53 5.63
N PRO A 106 26.51 -8.92 5.29
CA PRO A 106 27.07 -9.03 3.95
C PRO A 106 27.43 -10.49 3.66
N GLY A 107 26.94 -11.07 2.55
CA GLY A 107 27.41 -12.36 2.05
C GLY A 107 26.52 -13.57 2.27
N GLU A 108 25.31 -13.47 2.80
CA GLU A 108 24.38 -14.58 2.80
C GLU A 108 23.83 -14.85 1.38
N THR A 109 23.95 -16.09 0.95
CA THR A 109 23.93 -16.60 -0.43
C THR A 109 22.54 -16.61 -1.08
N ARG A 110 21.95 -15.46 -1.32
CA ARG A 110 20.82 -15.33 -2.25
C ARG A 110 21.23 -14.38 -3.36
N THR A 111 20.74 -14.61 -4.59
CA THR A 111 21.12 -13.77 -5.72
C THR A 111 20.86 -12.30 -5.40
N GLN A 112 21.81 -11.42 -5.65
CA GLN A 112 21.66 -9.96 -5.43
C GLN A 112 20.37 -9.42 -6.07
N LYS A 113 19.95 -10.05 -7.17
CA LYS A 113 18.71 -9.72 -7.86
C LYS A 113 17.47 -9.98 -6.98
N ALA A 114 17.35 -11.18 -6.38
CA ALA A 114 16.21 -11.52 -5.52
C ALA A 114 16.12 -10.62 -4.28
N LEU A 115 17.28 -10.23 -3.74
CA LEU A 115 17.37 -9.25 -2.64
C LEU A 115 16.86 -7.88 -3.08
N GLY A 116 17.30 -7.37 -4.23
CA GLY A 116 16.83 -6.11 -4.80
C GLY A 116 15.32 -6.08 -5.07
N LEU A 117 14.75 -7.20 -5.51
CA LEU A 117 13.30 -7.32 -5.73
C LEU A 117 12.52 -7.26 -4.40
N LEU A 118 13.01 -7.93 -3.37
CA LEU A 118 12.42 -7.87 -2.03
C LEU A 118 12.51 -6.46 -1.46
N GLU A 119 13.65 -5.81 -1.56
CA GLU A 119 13.87 -4.43 -1.10
C GLU A 119 12.98 -3.43 -1.84
N ALA A 120 12.79 -3.57 -3.16
CA ALA A 120 11.87 -2.75 -3.94
C ALA A 120 10.42 -2.89 -3.44
N SER A 121 9.99 -4.12 -3.12
CA SER A 121 8.69 -4.39 -2.52
C SER A 121 8.55 -3.73 -1.16
N LEU A 122 9.51 -3.91 -0.27
CA LEU A 122 9.53 -3.33 1.07
C LEU A 122 9.57 -1.80 1.02
N SER A 123 10.34 -1.22 0.11
CA SER A 123 10.40 0.23 -0.10
C SER A 123 9.05 0.79 -0.55
N PHE A 124 8.37 0.14 -1.50
CA PHE A 124 7.02 0.54 -1.89
C PHE A 124 6.05 0.48 -0.72
N LEU A 125 6.08 -0.58 0.07
CA LEU A 125 5.22 -0.77 1.23
C LEU A 125 5.45 0.28 2.32
N SER A 126 6.69 0.71 2.52
CA SER A 126 7.05 1.75 3.49
C SER A 126 6.70 3.17 3.02
N SER A 127 6.75 3.42 1.70
CA SER A 127 6.47 4.76 1.13
C SER A 127 4.99 5.14 1.13
N GLY A 128 4.08 4.19 1.36
CA GLY A 128 2.63 4.40 1.38
C GLY A 128 2.05 5.00 2.66
N ALA A 129 2.89 5.55 3.55
CA ALA A 129 2.45 6.14 4.82
C ALA A 129 1.92 7.59 4.70
N GLU A 130 1.32 7.97 3.57
CA GLU A 130 0.64 9.26 3.48
C GLU A 130 -0.64 9.27 4.32
N GLU A 131 -0.96 10.46 4.88
CA GLU A 131 -2.16 10.67 5.69
C GLU A 131 -3.41 10.16 4.98
N ALA A 132 -4.19 9.34 5.70
CA ALA A 132 -5.44 8.82 5.20
C ALA A 132 -6.36 9.97 4.75
N PRO A 133 -6.78 10.02 3.48
CA PRO A 133 -7.74 11.02 3.04
C PRO A 133 -9.03 10.82 3.82
N ARG A 134 -9.56 11.91 4.41
CA ARG A 134 -10.83 11.86 5.13
C ARG A 134 -11.97 11.69 4.14
N ALA A 135 -12.80 10.67 4.37
CA ALA A 135 -14.00 10.44 3.57
C ALA A 135 -14.92 11.68 3.60
N ARG A 136 -15.38 12.13 2.43
CA ARG A 136 -16.37 13.20 2.31
C ARG A 136 -17.76 12.60 2.33
N LEU A 137 -18.58 13.05 3.25
CA LEU A 137 -20.00 12.70 3.28
C LEU A 137 -20.68 13.25 2.02
N SER A 138 -21.15 12.36 1.14
CA SER A 138 -21.91 12.72 -0.05
C SER A 138 -23.39 12.88 0.28
N THR A 139 -23.99 13.98 -0.18
CA THR A 139 -25.41 14.25 -0.07
C THR A 139 -26.22 13.33 -1.00
N ARG A 140 -27.47 13.03 -0.59
CA ARG A 140 -28.52 12.14 -1.10
C ARG A 140 -28.81 12.07 -2.62
N ARG A 141 -27.86 12.17 -3.52
CA ARG A 141 -28.06 11.83 -4.94
C ARG A 141 -27.62 10.38 -5.17
N VAL A 142 -28.31 9.67 -6.05
CA VAL A 142 -27.81 8.38 -6.56
C VAL A 142 -26.40 8.65 -7.08
N PRO A 143 -25.36 8.05 -6.49
CA PRO A 143 -24.00 8.37 -6.89
C PRO A 143 -23.75 7.87 -8.30
N ALA A 144 -22.99 8.64 -9.09
CA ALA A 144 -22.48 8.19 -10.36
C ALA A 144 -21.65 6.92 -10.16
N PRO A 145 -21.61 5.99 -11.12
CA PRO A 145 -20.73 4.82 -11.03
C PRO A 145 -19.27 5.29 -10.90
N VAL A 146 -18.46 4.57 -10.12
CA VAL A 146 -17.04 4.86 -9.94
C VAL A 146 -16.25 3.64 -10.36
N ILE A 147 -15.46 3.75 -11.43
CA ILE A 147 -14.59 2.64 -11.88
C ILE A 147 -13.51 2.42 -10.81
N LEU A 148 -13.47 1.20 -10.28
CA LEU A 148 -12.47 0.78 -9.31
C LEU A 148 -11.21 0.21 -9.99
N SER A 149 -11.40 -0.63 -11.02
CA SER A 149 -10.31 -1.40 -11.61
C SER A 149 -10.72 -2.01 -12.97
N PRO A 150 -9.79 -2.10 -13.96
CA PRO A 150 -8.51 -1.42 -13.97
C PRO A 150 -8.69 0.11 -14.10
N ARG A 151 -7.77 0.87 -13.52
CA ARG A 151 -7.86 2.33 -13.49
C ARG A 151 -6.50 2.97 -13.55
N ASN A 152 -6.29 3.77 -14.59
CA ASN A 152 -5.16 4.68 -14.78
C ASN A 152 -3.77 4.03 -14.59
N GLY A 153 -3.59 2.83 -15.15
CA GLY A 153 -2.31 2.14 -15.03
C GLY A 153 -2.20 0.89 -15.92
N PRO A 154 -1.00 0.28 -15.94
CA PRO A 154 -0.77 -0.95 -16.67
C PRO A 154 -1.43 -2.16 -16.00
N VAL A 155 -1.75 -3.17 -16.83
CA VAL A 155 -2.27 -4.48 -16.39
C VAL A 155 -1.49 -5.59 -17.08
N LEU A 156 -1.32 -6.72 -16.42
CA LEU A 156 -0.78 -7.92 -17.06
C LEU A 156 -1.77 -8.45 -18.13
N PRO A 157 -1.28 -9.08 -19.20
CA PRO A 157 -2.12 -9.60 -20.29
C PRO A 157 -2.89 -10.87 -19.91
N ASP A 158 -3.29 -11.01 -18.66
CA ASP A 158 -4.11 -12.10 -18.16
C ASP A 158 -5.59 -11.72 -18.25
N ALA A 159 -6.47 -12.54 -17.70
CA ALA A 159 -7.89 -12.23 -17.67
C ALA A 159 -8.15 -10.87 -16.98
N VAL A 160 -8.61 -9.88 -17.76
CA VAL A 160 -8.95 -8.56 -17.26
C VAL A 160 -10.39 -8.59 -16.76
N ALA A 161 -10.60 -8.14 -15.52
CA ALA A 161 -11.92 -7.93 -14.94
C ALA A 161 -12.11 -6.44 -14.64
N PHE A 162 -13.27 -5.92 -15.03
CA PHE A 162 -13.68 -4.54 -14.77
C PHE A 162 -14.55 -4.52 -13.53
N GLU A 163 -14.26 -3.60 -12.62
CA GLU A 163 -15.04 -3.43 -11.41
C GLU A 163 -15.37 -1.96 -11.20
N TRP A 164 -16.58 -1.69 -10.75
CA TRP A 164 -17.06 -0.35 -10.42
C TRP A 164 -18.00 -0.37 -9.23
N LEU A 165 -18.06 0.75 -8.54
CA LEU A 165 -19.12 1.02 -7.58
C LEU A 165 -20.34 1.55 -8.33
N GLY A 166 -21.50 1.08 -7.94
CA GLY A 166 -22.78 1.51 -8.47
C GLY A 166 -23.91 1.07 -7.56
N THR A 167 -25.15 1.30 -7.96
CA THR A 167 -26.33 0.82 -7.23
C THR A 167 -26.65 -0.62 -7.63
N ALA A 168 -27.01 -1.45 -6.67
CA ALA A 168 -27.20 -2.90 -6.87
C ALA A 168 -28.27 -3.26 -7.93
N PHE A 169 -29.26 -2.38 -8.15
CA PHE A 169 -30.37 -2.62 -9.08
C PHE A 169 -30.22 -1.87 -10.41
N ALA A 170 -29.18 -1.05 -10.57
CA ALA A 170 -28.96 -0.33 -11.82
C ALA A 170 -28.39 -1.27 -12.88
N ARG A 171 -28.72 -0.94 -14.13
CA ARG A 171 -28.11 -1.56 -15.31
C ARG A 171 -27.11 -0.60 -15.91
N TYR A 172 -25.96 -1.12 -16.26
CA TYR A 172 -24.85 -0.35 -16.82
C TYR A 172 -24.55 -0.80 -18.25
N THR A 173 -24.03 0.12 -19.03
CA THR A 173 -23.34 -0.23 -20.28
C THR A 173 -21.84 -0.12 -20.01
N LEU A 174 -21.12 -1.21 -20.23
CA LEU A 174 -19.66 -1.26 -20.22
C LEU A 174 -19.17 -1.17 -21.65
N ARG A 175 -18.26 -0.23 -21.91
CA ARG A 175 -17.60 -0.08 -23.22
C ARG A 175 -16.10 -0.06 -23.03
N VAL A 176 -15.39 -0.83 -23.85
CA VAL A 176 -13.91 -0.82 -23.92
C VAL A 176 -13.51 -0.43 -25.32
N ALA A 177 -12.68 0.60 -25.44
CA ALA A 177 -12.21 1.11 -26.73
C ALA A 177 -10.68 1.17 -26.74
N GLY A 178 -10.09 0.79 -27.87
CA GLY A 178 -8.67 0.95 -28.17
C GLY A 178 -8.45 1.95 -29.30
N PRO A 179 -7.21 2.05 -29.83
CA PRO A 179 -6.89 2.96 -30.95
C PRO A 179 -7.72 2.73 -32.20
N GLY A 180 -8.15 1.48 -32.46
CA GLY A 180 -8.98 1.10 -33.60
C GLY A 180 -10.49 1.23 -33.37
N GLY A 181 -10.93 1.78 -32.25
CA GLY A 181 -12.34 1.91 -31.90
C GLY A 181 -12.79 0.97 -30.78
N VAL A 182 -14.12 0.76 -30.69
CA VAL A 182 -14.72 -0.08 -29.64
C VAL A 182 -14.41 -1.56 -29.89
N VAL A 183 -13.76 -2.20 -28.91
CA VAL A 183 -13.43 -3.65 -28.94
C VAL A 183 -14.44 -4.48 -28.16
N LEU A 184 -15.14 -3.88 -27.20
CA LEU A 184 -16.19 -4.53 -26.42
C LEU A 184 -17.27 -3.51 -26.04
N GLU A 185 -18.53 -3.88 -26.23
CA GLU A 185 -19.67 -3.18 -25.66
C GLU A 185 -20.66 -4.19 -25.08
N ARG A 186 -21.08 -3.98 -23.84
CA ARG A 186 -22.09 -4.78 -23.14
C ARG A 186 -23.10 -3.88 -22.47
N THR A 187 -24.35 -4.01 -22.84
CA THR A 187 -25.49 -3.30 -22.25
C THR A 187 -26.19 -4.17 -21.23
N GLY A 188 -26.88 -3.54 -20.28
CA GLY A 188 -27.70 -4.24 -19.31
C GLY A 188 -26.90 -5.01 -18.25
N VAL A 189 -25.61 -4.71 -18.06
CA VAL A 189 -24.77 -5.34 -17.02
C VAL A 189 -25.33 -4.97 -15.65
N GLN A 190 -25.61 -5.96 -14.82
CA GLN A 190 -26.03 -5.79 -13.43
C GLN A 190 -24.84 -5.99 -12.49
N GLY A 191 -24.89 -5.34 -11.34
CA GLY A 191 -23.81 -5.42 -10.35
C GLY A 191 -22.64 -4.50 -10.68
N GLY A 192 -21.51 -4.71 -10.01
CA GLY A 192 -20.32 -3.86 -10.06
C GLY A 192 -19.09 -4.54 -10.68
N ALA A 193 -19.25 -5.66 -11.38
CA ALA A 193 -18.12 -6.39 -11.96
C ALA A 193 -18.47 -7.03 -13.31
N PHE A 194 -17.49 -7.11 -14.20
CA PHE A 194 -17.61 -7.78 -15.50
C PHE A 194 -16.24 -8.29 -15.96
N ALA A 195 -16.12 -9.60 -16.15
CA ALA A 195 -14.90 -10.20 -16.70
C ALA A 195 -14.83 -10.01 -18.22
N TYR A 196 -13.66 -9.66 -18.75
CA TYR A 196 -13.45 -9.58 -20.19
C TYR A 196 -13.67 -10.97 -20.81
N PRO A 197 -14.62 -11.14 -21.76
CA PRO A 197 -14.97 -12.47 -22.24
C PRO A 197 -13.83 -13.11 -23.04
N ALA A 198 -13.60 -14.40 -22.85
CA ALA A 198 -12.61 -15.15 -23.64
C ALA A 198 -12.90 -15.16 -25.15
N GLY A 199 -14.17 -15.02 -25.56
CA GLY A 199 -14.58 -14.93 -26.98
C GLY A 199 -14.57 -13.50 -27.56
N ALA A 200 -14.20 -12.48 -26.80
CA ALA A 200 -14.01 -11.13 -27.31
C ALA A 200 -12.65 -10.99 -28.01
N PRO A 201 -12.47 -9.97 -28.88
CA PRO A 201 -11.17 -9.70 -29.50
C PRO A 201 -10.08 -9.54 -28.43
N PRO A 202 -8.93 -10.22 -28.56
CA PRO A 202 -7.90 -10.17 -27.51
C PRO A 202 -7.38 -8.74 -27.32
N LEU A 203 -7.17 -8.36 -26.08
CA LEU A 203 -6.51 -7.10 -25.75
C LEU A 203 -5.03 -7.20 -26.10
N ALA A 204 -4.58 -6.38 -27.03
CA ALA A 204 -3.22 -6.47 -27.57
C ALA A 204 -2.19 -5.90 -26.55
N PRO A 205 -1.06 -6.61 -26.34
CA PRO A 205 0.05 -6.09 -25.53
C PRO A 205 0.61 -4.76 -26.09
N GLY A 206 1.02 -3.86 -25.18
CA GLY A 206 1.53 -2.53 -25.53
C GLY A 206 0.44 -1.52 -25.92
N VAL A 207 -0.83 -1.92 -25.86
CA VAL A 207 -1.94 -1.06 -26.28
C VAL A 207 -2.68 -0.51 -25.07
N ARG A 208 -2.96 0.80 -25.15
CA ARG A 208 -3.80 1.50 -24.18
C ARG A 208 -5.26 1.46 -24.61
N TYR A 209 -6.12 1.15 -23.66
CA TYR A 209 -7.57 1.09 -23.80
C TYR A 209 -8.24 2.09 -22.85
N THR A 210 -9.41 2.57 -23.26
CA THR A 210 -10.33 3.31 -22.39
C THR A 210 -11.49 2.41 -22.00
N VAL A 211 -11.81 2.34 -20.74
CA VAL A 211 -13.02 1.72 -20.22
C VAL A 211 -14.02 2.79 -19.81
N GLN A 212 -15.27 2.64 -20.25
CA GLN A 212 -16.38 3.51 -19.88
C GLN A 212 -17.45 2.68 -19.16
N VAL A 213 -17.98 3.21 -18.06
CA VAL A 213 -19.16 2.69 -17.37
C VAL A 213 -20.24 3.75 -17.43
N ILE A 214 -21.34 3.43 -18.10
CA ILE A 214 -22.46 4.34 -18.36
C ILE A 214 -23.66 3.85 -17.55
N GLY A 215 -24.11 4.67 -16.60
CA GLY A 215 -25.31 4.46 -15.80
C GLY A 215 -26.42 5.41 -16.22
N THR A 216 -27.67 5.00 -16.07
CA THR A 216 -28.83 5.85 -16.41
C THR A 216 -28.82 7.13 -15.56
N GLY A 217 -28.94 8.28 -16.23
CA GLY A 217 -29.01 9.59 -15.56
C GLY A 217 -27.66 10.16 -15.11
N HIS A 218 -26.56 9.53 -15.48
CA HIS A 218 -25.19 10.00 -15.18
C HIS A 218 -24.36 10.13 -16.44
N PRO A 219 -23.40 11.07 -16.48
CA PRO A 219 -22.40 11.08 -17.54
C PRO A 219 -21.54 9.81 -17.48
N PRO A 220 -21.05 9.33 -18.63
CA PRO A 220 -20.12 8.20 -18.67
C PRO A 220 -18.92 8.45 -17.73
N GLN A 221 -18.58 7.43 -16.96
CA GLN A 221 -17.34 7.43 -16.19
C GLN A 221 -16.27 6.72 -16.98
N GLU A 222 -15.08 7.28 -16.99
CA GLU A 222 -13.97 6.79 -17.82
C GLU A 222 -12.73 6.53 -16.97
N ALA A 223 -12.00 5.50 -17.37
CA ALA A 223 -10.64 5.24 -16.92
C ALA A 223 -9.86 4.63 -18.07
N TRP A 224 -8.54 4.71 -18.02
CA TRP A 224 -7.69 4.05 -18.98
C TRP A 224 -6.92 2.90 -18.33
N PHE A 225 -6.51 1.93 -19.15
CA PHE A 225 -5.53 0.92 -18.79
C PHE A 225 -4.67 0.56 -20.01
N GLU A 226 -3.49 0.02 -19.76
CA GLU A 226 -2.56 -0.40 -20.81
C GLU A 226 -2.15 -1.84 -20.57
N VAL A 227 -2.28 -2.68 -21.58
CA VAL A 227 -1.82 -4.07 -21.50
C VAL A 227 -0.30 -4.09 -21.62
N VAL A 228 0.38 -4.65 -20.64
CA VAL A 228 1.84 -4.71 -20.61
C VAL A 228 2.36 -5.55 -21.79
N GLU A 229 3.46 -5.11 -22.40
CA GLU A 229 4.19 -5.87 -23.42
C GLU A 229 4.54 -7.29 -22.95
N ALA A 230 4.43 -8.28 -23.83
CA ALA A 230 4.58 -9.68 -23.48
C ALA A 230 5.95 -10.00 -22.85
N ALA A 231 7.03 -9.42 -23.38
CA ALA A 231 8.38 -9.61 -22.86
C ALA A 231 8.52 -9.04 -21.43
N ARG A 232 7.94 -7.84 -21.18
CA ARG A 232 7.91 -7.22 -19.85
C ARG A 232 7.07 -8.04 -18.86
N ALA A 233 5.90 -8.54 -19.30
CA ALA A 233 5.05 -9.39 -18.47
C ALA A 233 5.77 -10.67 -18.04
N GLN A 234 6.51 -11.31 -18.95
CA GLN A 234 7.33 -12.49 -18.63
C GLN A 234 8.46 -12.16 -17.66
N ALA A 235 9.14 -11.02 -17.85
CA ALA A 235 10.19 -10.57 -16.91
C ALA A 235 9.63 -10.38 -15.50
N ILE A 236 8.50 -9.67 -15.36
CA ILE A 236 7.83 -9.44 -14.09
C ILE A 236 7.43 -10.78 -13.41
N ARG A 237 6.88 -11.73 -14.16
CA ARG A 237 6.52 -13.05 -13.61
C ARG A 237 7.73 -13.84 -13.12
N ARG A 238 8.85 -13.80 -13.88
CA ARG A 238 10.10 -14.45 -13.43
C ARG A 238 10.65 -13.80 -12.17
N ASP A 239 10.68 -12.48 -12.13
CA ASP A 239 11.18 -11.73 -10.98
C ASP A 239 10.32 -11.97 -9.73
N LEU A 240 8.99 -12.05 -9.91
CA LEU A 240 8.07 -12.41 -8.83
C LEU A 240 8.36 -13.82 -8.29
N ALA A 241 8.56 -14.79 -9.16
CA ALA A 241 8.89 -16.16 -8.77
C ALA A 241 10.26 -16.25 -8.06
N GLU A 242 11.26 -15.49 -8.50
CA GLU A 242 12.57 -15.39 -7.84
C GLU A 242 12.44 -14.80 -6.44
N MET A 243 11.63 -13.74 -6.27
CA MET A 243 11.36 -13.14 -4.97
C MET A 243 10.68 -14.15 -4.01
N GLU A 244 9.70 -14.90 -4.51
CA GLU A 244 9.01 -15.93 -3.73
C GLU A 244 9.93 -17.06 -3.27
N LEU A 245 10.78 -17.54 -4.16
CA LEU A 245 11.81 -18.52 -3.83
C LEU A 245 12.78 -18.00 -2.75
N ALA A 246 13.09 -16.70 -2.80
CA ALA A 246 13.95 -16.07 -1.80
C ALA A 246 13.31 -15.98 -0.40
N LEU A 247 12.00 -15.92 -0.29
CA LEU A 247 11.30 -15.96 1.00
C LEU A 247 11.28 -17.36 1.61
N GLY A 248 11.34 -18.39 0.77
CA GLY A 248 11.26 -19.78 1.16
C GLY A 248 9.84 -20.29 1.40
N PRO A 249 9.66 -21.61 1.53
CA PRO A 249 8.36 -22.25 1.59
C PRO A 249 7.61 -22.02 2.91
N ALA A 250 8.29 -21.53 3.93
CA ALA A 250 7.70 -21.27 5.25
C ALA A 250 7.08 -19.86 5.37
N ALA A 251 7.11 -19.04 4.32
CA ALA A 251 6.51 -17.71 4.35
C ALA A 251 4.99 -17.80 4.55
N PRO A 252 4.42 -17.10 5.55
CA PRO A 252 2.98 -17.09 5.77
C PRO A 252 2.20 -16.57 4.56
N PRO A 253 0.98 -17.09 4.29
CA PRO A 253 0.22 -16.73 3.10
C PRO A 253 -0.07 -15.22 2.96
N ASN A 254 -0.41 -14.52 4.05
CA ASN A 254 -0.69 -13.08 4.02
C ASN A 254 0.58 -12.27 3.79
N THR A 255 1.69 -12.67 4.41
CA THR A 255 3.01 -12.08 4.15
C THR A 255 3.39 -12.21 2.68
N LEU A 256 3.19 -13.42 2.10
CA LEU A 256 3.47 -13.65 0.68
C LEU A 256 2.57 -12.79 -0.21
N ALA A 257 1.26 -12.70 0.10
CA ALA A 257 0.33 -11.83 -0.64
C ALA A 257 0.73 -10.35 -0.55
N THR A 258 1.13 -9.88 0.64
CA THR A 258 1.60 -8.52 0.88
C THR A 258 2.83 -8.19 0.02
N LEU A 259 3.82 -9.07 0.00
CA LEU A 259 5.05 -8.86 -0.78
C LEU A 259 4.81 -8.95 -2.28
N ARG A 260 3.98 -9.89 -2.74
CA ARG A 260 3.56 -9.97 -4.15
C ARG A 260 2.86 -8.69 -4.59
N ALA A 261 1.91 -8.21 -3.79
CA ALA A 261 1.19 -6.98 -4.08
C ALA A 261 2.12 -5.76 -4.06
N GLY A 262 3.02 -5.67 -3.09
CA GLY A 262 4.06 -4.63 -3.02
C GLY A 262 4.97 -4.64 -4.25
N PHE A 263 5.44 -5.81 -4.67
CA PHE A 263 6.26 -5.99 -5.87
C PHE A 263 5.53 -5.54 -7.15
N LEU A 264 4.29 -6.01 -7.36
CA LEU A 264 3.51 -5.60 -8.53
C LEU A 264 3.23 -4.10 -8.53
N ALA A 265 2.92 -3.55 -7.37
CA ALA A 265 2.66 -2.13 -7.22
C ALA A 265 3.90 -1.26 -7.46
N SER A 266 5.11 -1.72 -7.10
CA SER A 266 6.37 -1.04 -7.42
C SER A 266 6.63 -0.98 -8.94
N HIS A 267 6.04 -1.91 -9.71
CA HIS A 267 6.05 -1.92 -11.18
C HIS A 267 4.86 -1.15 -11.81
N GLY A 268 4.03 -0.50 -10.98
CA GLY A 268 2.84 0.23 -11.43
C GLY A 268 1.61 -0.65 -11.70
N LEU A 269 1.71 -1.97 -11.49
CA LEU A 269 0.64 -2.95 -11.75
C LEU A 269 -0.39 -2.96 -10.60
N LEU A 270 -0.98 -1.78 -10.33
CA LEU A 270 -1.88 -1.57 -9.19
C LEU A 270 -3.15 -2.43 -9.28
N HIS A 271 -3.66 -2.66 -10.51
CA HIS A 271 -4.78 -3.58 -10.75
C HIS A 271 -4.44 -5.00 -10.28
N ASN A 272 -3.32 -5.55 -10.74
CA ASN A 272 -2.90 -6.91 -10.41
C ASN A 272 -2.56 -7.05 -8.91
N ALA A 273 -1.91 -6.05 -8.32
CA ALA A 273 -1.66 -5.99 -6.88
C ALA A 273 -2.97 -6.03 -6.06
N ARG A 274 -3.96 -5.25 -6.47
CA ARG A 274 -5.29 -5.22 -5.84
C ARG A 274 -5.98 -6.60 -5.89
N LEU A 275 -5.93 -7.29 -7.02
CA LEU A 275 -6.53 -8.63 -7.14
C LEU A 275 -5.91 -9.63 -6.15
N ILE A 276 -4.59 -9.58 -5.94
CA ILE A 276 -3.89 -10.43 -4.96
C ILE A 276 -4.39 -10.11 -3.55
N LEU A 277 -4.50 -8.83 -3.19
CA LEU A 277 -4.98 -8.45 -1.86
C LEU A 277 -6.43 -8.86 -1.61
N LEU A 278 -7.32 -8.67 -2.59
CA LEU A 278 -8.71 -9.10 -2.47
C LEU A 278 -8.84 -10.61 -2.33
N ALA A 279 -8.03 -11.40 -3.05
CA ALA A 279 -8.00 -12.84 -2.92
C ALA A 279 -7.46 -13.29 -1.54
N ALA A 280 -6.50 -12.57 -0.96
CA ALA A 280 -6.01 -12.82 0.39
C ALA A 280 -7.05 -12.44 1.45
N LEU A 281 -7.68 -11.27 1.33
CA LEU A 281 -8.76 -10.80 2.21
C LEU A 281 -10.00 -11.72 2.16
N GLY A 282 -10.28 -12.35 1.02
CA GLY A 282 -11.34 -13.36 0.92
C GLY A 282 -11.07 -14.62 1.76
N LYS A 283 -9.81 -14.90 2.09
CA LYS A 283 -9.40 -16.02 2.96
C LYS A 283 -9.20 -15.60 4.41
N ASP A 284 -8.71 -14.41 4.61
CA ASP A 284 -8.39 -13.83 5.91
C ASP A 284 -8.76 -12.34 5.94
N PRO A 285 -10.03 -12.02 6.23
CA PRO A 285 -10.53 -10.64 6.26
C PRO A 285 -10.00 -9.84 7.45
N ASP A 286 -9.45 -10.49 8.46
CA ASP A 286 -9.04 -9.87 9.73
C ASP A 286 -7.55 -9.45 9.75
N GLU A 287 -6.84 -9.44 8.59
CA GLU A 287 -5.44 -9.02 8.54
C GLU A 287 -5.30 -7.50 8.26
N PRO A 288 -4.90 -6.67 9.25
CA PRO A 288 -4.81 -5.22 9.10
C PRO A 288 -3.84 -4.76 8.01
N ALA A 289 -2.75 -5.53 7.77
CA ALA A 289 -1.74 -5.14 6.79
C ALA A 289 -2.28 -5.22 5.35
N LEU A 290 -3.14 -6.20 5.06
CA LEU A 290 -3.79 -6.32 3.75
C LEU A 290 -4.74 -5.15 3.49
N HIS A 291 -5.55 -4.76 4.48
CA HIS A 291 -6.44 -3.60 4.39
C HIS A 291 -5.65 -2.30 4.22
N LYS A 292 -4.58 -2.10 5.01
CA LYS A 292 -3.73 -0.92 4.87
C LYS A 292 -3.11 -0.83 3.48
N LEU A 293 -2.57 -1.93 2.96
CA LEU A 293 -1.98 -1.95 1.62
C LEU A 293 -3.04 -1.70 0.54
N LEU A 294 -4.24 -2.26 0.69
CA LEU A 294 -5.36 -1.99 -0.21
C LEU A 294 -5.73 -0.50 -0.19
N GLY A 295 -5.72 0.14 0.99
CA GLY A 295 -5.88 1.59 1.14
C GLY A 295 -4.83 2.38 0.37
N ASN A 296 -3.55 1.98 0.47
CA ASN A 296 -2.45 2.60 -0.28
C ASN A 296 -2.67 2.49 -1.81
N LEU A 297 -3.14 1.33 -2.30
CA LEU A 297 -3.44 1.16 -3.73
C LEU A 297 -4.60 2.05 -4.18
N TYR A 298 -5.67 2.15 -3.40
CA TYR A 298 -6.80 3.04 -3.70
C TYR A 298 -6.39 4.51 -3.70
N ALA A 299 -5.57 4.95 -2.75
CA ALA A 299 -5.03 6.31 -2.73
C ALA A 299 -4.22 6.62 -4.00
N LYS A 300 -3.32 5.71 -4.40
CA LYS A 300 -2.50 5.84 -5.62
C LYS A 300 -3.32 5.82 -6.92
N THR A 301 -4.48 5.18 -6.93
CA THR A 301 -5.39 5.15 -8.10
C THR A 301 -6.43 6.28 -8.09
N GLY A 302 -6.36 7.21 -7.14
CA GLY A 302 -7.27 8.35 -7.04
C GLY A 302 -8.67 7.98 -6.55
N LEU A 303 -8.76 7.03 -5.62
CA LEU A 303 -10.00 6.56 -4.99
C LEU A 303 -9.98 6.83 -3.48
N PRO A 304 -10.01 8.13 -3.06
CA PRO A 304 -9.81 8.51 -1.65
C PRO A 304 -10.85 7.92 -0.70
N ASP A 305 -12.12 7.81 -1.11
CA ASP A 305 -13.17 7.26 -0.26
C ASP A 305 -12.96 5.76 0.00
N GLN A 306 -12.45 5.02 -1.00
CA GLN A 306 -12.12 3.60 -0.84
C GLN A 306 -10.85 3.42 0.00
N ALA A 307 -9.87 4.31 -0.18
CA ALA A 307 -8.68 4.33 0.64
C ALA A 307 -9.03 4.56 2.13
N ALA A 308 -9.88 5.56 2.42
CA ALA A 308 -10.32 5.84 3.78
C ALA A 308 -11.00 4.62 4.43
N ARG A 309 -11.94 3.97 3.72
CA ARG A 309 -12.62 2.76 4.23
C ARG A 309 -11.63 1.63 4.55
N ALA A 310 -10.65 1.41 3.67
CA ALA A 310 -9.66 0.37 3.89
C ALA A 310 -8.74 0.69 5.08
N TYR A 311 -8.37 1.96 5.28
CA TYR A 311 -7.60 2.39 6.45
C TYR A 311 -8.40 2.30 7.76
N ASP A 312 -9.68 2.68 7.72
CA ASP A 312 -10.60 2.57 8.86
C ASP A 312 -10.74 1.11 9.30
N GLU A 313 -10.87 0.18 8.36
CA GLU A 313 -10.93 -1.25 8.65
C GLU A 313 -9.62 -1.75 9.26
N ALA A 314 -8.47 -1.37 8.68
CA ALA A 314 -7.16 -1.72 9.26
C ALA A 314 -7.04 -1.22 10.71
N GLN A 315 -7.48 0.01 10.98
CA GLN A 315 -7.44 0.60 12.33
C GLN A 315 -8.42 -0.10 13.29
N PHE A 316 -9.62 -0.42 12.82
CA PHE A 316 -10.61 -1.15 13.59
C PHE A 316 -10.08 -2.50 14.06
N LEU A 317 -9.46 -3.27 13.14
CA LEU A 317 -8.89 -4.58 13.44
C LEU A 317 -7.76 -4.52 14.47
N LEU A 318 -6.96 -3.44 14.47
CA LEU A 318 -5.90 -3.23 15.46
C LEU A 318 -6.45 -2.88 16.85
N THR A 319 -7.61 -2.25 16.91
CA THR A 319 -8.21 -1.77 18.19
C THR A 319 -9.23 -2.74 18.78
N ARG A 320 -9.81 -3.64 17.98
CA ARG A 320 -10.83 -4.60 18.38
C ARG A 320 -10.35 -5.54 19.50
N GLY A 321 -9.11 -6.00 19.43
CA GLY A 321 -8.52 -6.94 20.39
C GLY A 321 -8.20 -6.36 21.78
N GLY A 322 -8.30 -5.05 21.99
CA GLY A 322 -7.95 -4.41 23.25
C GLY A 322 -9.12 -4.02 24.16
N LYS A 323 -10.34 -4.46 23.85
CA LYS A 323 -11.57 -4.01 24.54
C LYS A 323 -12.35 -5.11 25.28
N GLU A 324 -11.80 -6.31 25.46
CA GLU A 324 -12.40 -7.35 26.30
C GLU A 324 -11.61 -7.58 27.59
#